data_bc3d4869e9ac0621f7d4dd8bfc0c75f6
#
_entry.id   bc3d4869e9ac0621f7d4dd8bfc0c75f6
#
_cell.length_a   1.000
_cell.length_b   1.000
_cell.length_c   1.000
_cell.angle_alpha   90.00
_cell.angle_beta   90.00
_cell.angle_gamma   90.00
#
_symmetry.space_group_name_H-M   'P 1'
#
loop_
_entity.id
_entity.type
_entity.pdbx_description
1 polymer ?
#
loop_
_entity_poly.entity_id
_entity_poly.type
_entity_poly.pdbx_seq_one_letter_code
_entity_poly.pdbx_strand_id
1 'polypeptide(L)'
;MPRRIPSAPLLGLLLAFSCAVSAAPQQQADIEALATSEQWLTLVHYHPNRFQSGYTSQADDPSFFFSESGKTDPEGELRATIEAISSPASGDPNRHARCAFPARDAWIREQLALPEPEVTCTEFEEWKAELNTQAITLVFAASYLNSPSSMFGHTFLRLDPPEEDGETNLLLANTISYAADAAEHDSEILFAYRGIFGGYPGVTSVQPYYEMIRVYSDIENRDLWEYELNLTPAEVEQMLAHTWEIQDRNFDYYFFDENCAYRLLALIDVARPGTNLLDEVSTHAIPSDTVRWVVDRDLVSEVHYRPSAATSVSHGLSTLDSDQRRLAAALANGYISVDGKEINALDDEDRARVLDATYDYVRHQAQAEDWPREIAAPLSHELLVARSGLKGPPADEGPLPPDVRDDQGHDTLAVAATGGYDGTRHYTGLTLRAAYHDLLDPPAGYRPGAQLQFMRLDTRLYTDNQEFQIENLVGVEIRSLTPRDAFFRPLSWQVGFGGRRTELPTGNRVLTPYLEGGAGGTWRLTRKLSALAILTGDLEISKHLPRGYDVAPGADLSLLRQGDRFSLLTGLRSKTWIISDQHRQDELYLEGAVHLGRAYSIRASASRTHHYERYETLWNLGFRAYF
;
A
#
# COMPACT_ATOMS: atom_id res chain seq x y z
N MET A 1 -37.48 89.47 -35.42
CA MET A 1 -37.86 88.18 -34.86
C MET A 1 -36.87 87.14 -35.33
N PRO A 2 -35.92 86.67 -34.54
CA PRO A 2 -35.05 85.58 -34.92
C PRO A 2 -35.51 84.27 -34.29
N ARG A 3 -35.48 83.19 -35.08
CA ARG A 3 -35.82 81.81 -34.71
C ARG A 3 -34.74 81.20 -33.84
N ARG A 4 -35.13 80.60 -32.72
CA ARG A 4 -34.29 79.78 -31.83
C ARG A 4 -34.15 78.38 -32.44
N ILE A 5 -32.94 77.84 -32.48
CA ILE A 5 -32.60 76.45 -32.81
C ILE A 5 -32.43 75.73 -31.43
N PRO A 6 -32.99 74.53 -31.21
CA PRO A 6 -32.79 73.79 -29.97
C PRO A 6 -31.51 72.97 -30.03
N SER A 7 -30.71 73.09 -28.97
CA SER A 7 -29.56 72.30 -28.71
C SER A 7 -30.01 70.94 -28.13
N ALA A 8 -29.72 69.84 -28.82
CA ALA A 8 -29.86 68.47 -28.32
C ALA A 8 -28.57 67.94 -27.66
N PRO A 9 -28.65 67.03 -26.71
CA PRO A 9 -27.54 66.71 -25.79
C PRO A 9 -26.58 65.71 -26.39
N LEU A 10 -25.31 66.10 -26.46
CA LEU A 10 -24.15 65.25 -26.84
C LEU A 10 -23.44 64.66 -25.62
N LEU A 11 -24.13 64.46 -24.48
CA LEU A 11 -23.49 64.06 -23.22
C LEU A 11 -23.75 62.57 -22.83
N GLY A 12 -24.54 61.84 -23.61
CA GLY A 12 -24.92 60.44 -23.29
C GLY A 12 -24.01 59.34 -23.85
N LEU A 13 -23.10 59.65 -24.79
CA LEU A 13 -22.32 58.61 -25.50
C LEU A 13 -20.90 58.40 -24.96
N LEU A 14 -20.41 59.29 -24.11
CA LEU A 14 -19.03 59.19 -23.53
C LEU A 14 -18.95 58.39 -22.24
N LEU A 15 -20.06 58.14 -21.53
CA LEU A 15 -20.09 57.36 -20.30
C LEU A 15 -20.24 55.84 -20.53
N ALA A 16 -20.79 55.41 -21.67
CA ALA A 16 -20.92 53.98 -22.00
C ALA A 16 -19.59 53.33 -22.48
N PHE A 17 -18.66 54.15 -23.03
CA PHE A 17 -17.35 53.64 -23.48
C PHE A 17 -16.32 53.50 -22.35
N SER A 18 -16.50 54.18 -21.23
CA SER A 18 -15.56 54.11 -20.08
C SER A 18 -15.80 52.86 -19.22
N CYS A 19 -16.98 52.26 -19.20
CA CYS A 19 -17.22 51.01 -18.43
C CYS A 19 -16.72 49.76 -19.15
N ALA A 20 -16.70 49.76 -20.49
CA ALA A 20 -16.23 48.58 -21.23
C ALA A 20 -14.69 48.39 -21.23
N VAL A 21 -13.93 49.48 -21.05
CA VAL A 21 -12.45 49.47 -21.01
C VAL A 21 -11.91 49.04 -19.64
N SER A 22 -12.72 49.16 -18.56
CA SER A 22 -12.32 48.74 -17.20
C SER A 22 -12.59 47.28 -16.87
N ALA A 23 -13.54 46.61 -17.57
CA ALA A 23 -13.91 45.24 -17.24
C ALA A 23 -12.89 44.20 -17.73
N ALA A 24 -12.29 44.40 -18.89
CA ALA A 24 -11.30 43.44 -19.44
C ALA A 24 -10.02 43.26 -18.62
N PRO A 25 -9.35 44.29 -18.08
CA PRO A 25 -8.19 44.10 -17.24
C PRO A 25 -8.51 43.49 -15.86
N GLN A 26 -9.72 43.74 -15.31
CA GLN A 26 -10.13 43.12 -14.04
C GLN A 26 -10.37 41.62 -14.23
N GLN A 27 -11.11 41.23 -15.26
CA GLN A 27 -11.36 39.83 -15.57
C GLN A 27 -10.07 39.06 -15.93
N GLN A 28 -9.09 39.73 -16.56
CA GLN A 28 -7.78 39.15 -16.82
C GLN A 28 -7.01 38.87 -15.52
N ALA A 29 -6.99 39.83 -14.58
CA ALA A 29 -6.33 39.68 -13.28
C ALA A 29 -7.02 38.61 -12.42
N ASP A 30 -8.33 38.46 -12.52
CA ASP A 30 -9.09 37.43 -11.82
C ASP A 30 -8.72 36.02 -12.35
N ILE A 31 -8.58 35.83 -13.65
CA ILE A 31 -8.18 34.54 -14.25
C ILE A 31 -6.73 34.18 -13.90
N GLU A 32 -5.79 35.13 -13.94
CA GLU A 32 -4.40 34.91 -13.53
C GLU A 32 -4.29 34.45 -12.06
N ALA A 33 -5.10 35.04 -11.18
CA ALA A 33 -5.18 34.66 -9.77
C ALA A 33 -5.79 33.25 -9.58
N LEU A 34 -6.88 32.95 -10.31
CA LEU A 34 -7.54 31.64 -10.26
C LEU A 34 -6.65 30.52 -10.83
N ALA A 35 -5.87 30.78 -11.87
CA ALA A 35 -4.97 29.81 -12.49
C ALA A 35 -3.86 29.31 -11.54
N THR A 36 -3.53 30.10 -10.51
CA THR A 36 -2.55 29.74 -9.47
C THR A 36 -3.21 29.39 -8.14
N SER A 37 -4.55 29.32 -8.08
CA SER A 37 -5.25 28.90 -6.88
C SER A 37 -5.04 27.41 -6.62
N GLU A 38 -4.99 27.05 -5.35
CA GLU A 38 -4.83 25.67 -4.89
C GLU A 38 -5.88 24.74 -5.51
N GLN A 39 -7.15 25.14 -5.51
CA GLN A 39 -8.24 24.34 -6.05
C GLN A 39 -8.11 24.04 -7.55
N TRP A 40 -7.70 25.03 -8.36
CA TRP A 40 -7.46 24.82 -9.78
C TRP A 40 -6.28 23.87 -10.01
N LEU A 41 -5.19 24.09 -9.29
CA LEU A 41 -4.01 23.24 -9.40
C LEU A 41 -4.32 21.79 -8.98
N THR A 42 -5.12 21.59 -7.93
CA THR A 42 -5.54 20.26 -7.47
C THR A 42 -6.48 19.58 -8.49
N LEU A 43 -7.48 20.29 -9.03
CA LEU A 43 -8.41 19.77 -10.04
C LEU A 43 -7.72 19.31 -11.32
N VAL A 44 -6.61 19.93 -11.71
CA VAL A 44 -5.87 19.57 -12.92
C VAL A 44 -4.58 18.80 -12.59
N HIS A 45 -4.40 18.39 -11.32
CA HIS A 45 -3.24 17.63 -10.83
C HIS A 45 -1.89 18.31 -11.13
N TYR A 46 -1.82 19.64 -11.03
CA TYR A 46 -0.58 20.37 -11.21
C TYR A 46 0.30 20.32 -9.97
N HIS A 47 1.58 20.03 -10.19
CA HIS A 47 2.62 20.10 -9.17
C HIS A 47 3.70 21.10 -9.56
N PRO A 48 4.28 21.83 -8.59
CA PRO A 48 5.41 22.70 -8.85
C PRO A 48 6.63 21.90 -9.30
N ASN A 49 7.32 22.38 -10.31
CA ASN A 49 8.52 21.73 -10.81
C ASN A 49 9.67 21.83 -9.79
N ARG A 50 10.32 20.69 -9.47
CA ARG A 50 11.40 20.63 -8.45
C ARG A 50 12.63 21.48 -8.77
N PHE A 51 12.96 21.69 -10.03
CA PHE A 51 14.21 22.33 -10.48
C PHE A 51 14.00 23.51 -11.41
N GLN A 52 12.77 23.84 -11.77
CA GLN A 52 12.39 24.92 -12.69
C GLN A 52 11.18 25.66 -12.14
N SER A 53 11.02 26.94 -12.52
CA SER A 53 9.77 27.65 -12.23
C SER A 53 8.62 27.08 -13.08
N GLY A 54 7.39 27.08 -12.55
CA GLY A 54 6.19 26.63 -13.23
C GLY A 54 5.65 25.31 -12.67
N TYR A 55 4.66 24.77 -13.35
CA TYR A 55 3.90 23.59 -12.95
C TYR A 55 3.91 22.53 -14.05
N THR A 56 3.70 21.28 -13.67
CA THR A 56 3.43 20.19 -14.60
C THR A 56 2.31 19.34 -14.02
N SER A 57 1.29 19.05 -14.83
CA SER A 57 0.22 18.15 -14.44
C SER A 57 0.71 16.70 -14.49
N GLN A 58 0.23 15.89 -13.56
CA GLN A 58 0.47 14.44 -13.53
C GLN A 58 -0.43 13.66 -14.49
N ALA A 59 -1.48 14.30 -15.06
CA ALA A 59 -2.29 13.65 -16.08
C ALA A 59 -1.46 13.48 -17.37
N ASP A 60 -1.41 12.25 -17.89
CA ASP A 60 -0.63 11.91 -19.07
C ASP A 60 -1.50 11.80 -20.33
N ASP A 61 -2.80 11.65 -20.15
CA ASP A 61 -3.76 11.60 -21.24
C ASP A 61 -4.00 12.99 -21.85
N PRO A 62 -3.72 13.21 -23.14
CA PRO A 62 -3.97 14.50 -23.80
C PRO A 62 -5.44 14.93 -23.78
N SER A 63 -6.40 14.00 -23.69
CA SER A 63 -7.84 14.29 -23.63
C SER A 63 -8.26 14.92 -22.30
N PHE A 64 -7.38 14.94 -21.30
CA PHE A 64 -7.60 15.61 -20.02
C PHE A 64 -7.49 17.13 -20.11
N PHE A 65 -6.89 17.66 -21.18
CA PHE A 65 -6.63 19.07 -21.39
C PHE A 65 -7.42 19.64 -22.58
N PHE A 66 -7.85 20.90 -22.46
CA PHE A 66 -8.42 21.67 -23.55
C PHE A 66 -7.36 22.50 -24.29
N SER A 67 -6.26 22.87 -23.62
CA SER A 67 -5.14 23.57 -24.21
C SER A 67 -4.05 22.61 -24.69
N GLU A 68 -3.42 22.88 -25.84
CA GLU A 68 -2.26 22.12 -26.31
C GLU A 68 -1.07 22.21 -25.34
N SER A 69 -0.94 23.31 -24.59
CA SER A 69 0.04 23.51 -23.54
C SER A 69 -0.48 23.15 -22.14
N GLY A 70 -1.69 22.60 -22.02
CA GLY A 70 -2.41 22.39 -20.78
C GLY A 70 -1.64 21.57 -19.74
N LYS A 71 -0.76 20.66 -20.16
CA LYS A 71 0.07 19.90 -19.22
C LYS A 71 1.04 20.77 -18.40
N THR A 72 1.45 21.94 -18.88
CA THR A 72 2.48 22.80 -18.25
C THR A 72 2.08 24.25 -18.05
N ASP A 73 0.90 24.63 -18.53
CA ASP A 73 0.40 26.00 -18.51
C ASP A 73 -0.98 26.06 -17.83
N PRO A 74 -1.03 26.22 -16.49
CA PRO A 74 -2.30 26.29 -15.76
C PRO A 74 -3.24 27.42 -16.21
N GLU A 75 -2.69 28.58 -16.62
CA GLU A 75 -3.49 29.71 -17.09
C GLU A 75 -4.08 29.42 -18.47
N GLY A 76 -3.25 28.92 -19.40
CA GLY A 76 -3.72 28.52 -20.72
C GLY A 76 -4.81 27.47 -20.67
N GLU A 77 -4.67 26.48 -19.79
CA GLU A 77 -5.68 25.44 -19.56
C GLU A 77 -6.97 25.99 -18.95
N LEU A 78 -6.87 26.88 -17.94
CA LEU A 78 -8.07 27.50 -17.36
C LEU A 78 -8.86 28.30 -18.40
N ARG A 79 -8.17 29.10 -19.24
CA ARG A 79 -8.81 29.86 -20.30
C ARG A 79 -9.49 28.96 -21.34
N ALA A 80 -8.80 27.92 -21.77
CA ALA A 80 -9.35 26.95 -22.73
C ALA A 80 -10.55 26.20 -22.13
N THR A 81 -10.50 25.83 -20.86
CA THR A 81 -11.61 25.20 -20.15
C THR A 81 -12.82 26.14 -20.06
N ILE A 82 -12.63 27.42 -19.68
CA ILE A 82 -13.71 28.42 -19.61
C ILE A 82 -14.37 28.59 -21.00
N GLU A 83 -13.60 28.67 -22.09
CA GLU A 83 -14.11 28.74 -23.44
C GLU A 83 -14.90 27.50 -23.80
N ALA A 84 -14.40 26.29 -23.50
CA ALA A 84 -15.04 25.04 -23.82
C ALA A 84 -16.38 24.84 -23.09
N ILE A 85 -16.44 25.11 -21.77
CA ILE A 85 -17.66 24.97 -20.97
C ILE A 85 -18.70 26.06 -21.29
N SER A 86 -18.26 27.22 -21.80
CA SER A 86 -19.15 28.34 -22.20
C SER A 86 -19.62 28.23 -23.65
N SER A 87 -19.11 27.27 -24.42
CA SER A 87 -19.51 27.07 -25.80
C SER A 87 -20.97 26.56 -25.88
N PRO A 88 -21.72 26.89 -26.93
CA PRO A 88 -23.07 26.34 -27.11
C PRO A 88 -23.00 24.85 -27.43
N ALA A 89 -23.95 24.06 -26.90
CA ALA A 89 -24.02 22.63 -27.20
C ALA A 89 -24.19 22.40 -28.72
N SER A 90 -23.32 21.57 -29.27
CA SER A 90 -23.36 21.13 -30.65
C SER A 90 -23.26 19.60 -30.71
N GLY A 91 -24.31 18.95 -31.25
CA GLY A 91 -24.34 17.49 -31.32
C GLY A 91 -24.88 16.83 -30.05
N ASP A 92 -24.17 15.77 -29.58
CA ASP A 92 -24.53 15.04 -28.38
C ASP A 92 -24.21 15.88 -27.13
N PRO A 93 -25.20 16.21 -26.28
CA PRO A 93 -24.99 16.98 -25.05
C PRO A 93 -24.00 16.33 -24.08
N ASN A 94 -23.93 14.99 -23.99
CA ASN A 94 -23.05 14.30 -23.07
C ASN A 94 -21.54 14.44 -23.42
N ARG A 95 -21.24 14.82 -24.67
CA ARG A 95 -19.86 15.13 -25.11
C ARG A 95 -19.47 16.59 -24.91
N HIS A 96 -20.37 17.43 -24.41
CA HIS A 96 -20.03 18.80 -24.07
C HIS A 96 -18.97 18.86 -22.96
N ALA A 97 -18.08 19.86 -23.00
CA ALA A 97 -17.00 20.04 -22.01
C ALA A 97 -17.50 20.02 -20.57
N ARG A 98 -18.65 20.61 -20.29
CA ARG A 98 -19.33 20.57 -19.01
C ARG A 98 -19.63 19.15 -18.52
N CYS A 99 -20.08 18.27 -19.40
CA CYS A 99 -20.44 16.90 -19.04
C CYS A 99 -19.23 15.97 -18.98
N ALA A 100 -18.17 16.29 -19.70
CA ALA A 100 -16.90 15.59 -19.62
C ALA A 100 -16.08 15.98 -18.38
N PHE A 101 -16.27 17.21 -17.86
CA PHE A 101 -15.52 17.78 -16.73
C PHE A 101 -16.45 18.51 -15.74
N PRO A 102 -17.38 17.80 -15.07
CA PRO A 102 -18.39 18.39 -14.20
C PRO A 102 -17.81 19.05 -12.94
N ALA A 103 -16.70 18.54 -12.38
CA ALA A 103 -16.06 19.15 -11.21
C ALA A 103 -15.40 20.48 -11.55
N ARG A 104 -14.73 20.56 -12.72
CA ARG A 104 -14.14 21.82 -13.22
C ARG A 104 -15.24 22.82 -13.58
N ASP A 105 -16.33 22.38 -14.24
CA ASP A 105 -17.47 23.24 -14.57
C ASP A 105 -18.10 23.85 -13.32
N ALA A 106 -18.38 23.04 -12.29
CA ALA A 106 -18.94 23.50 -11.02
C ALA A 106 -18.06 24.55 -10.35
N TRP A 107 -16.76 24.28 -10.22
CA TRP A 107 -15.81 25.20 -9.61
C TRP A 107 -15.66 26.52 -10.38
N ILE A 108 -15.45 26.44 -11.71
CA ILE A 108 -15.30 27.66 -12.55
C ILE A 108 -16.54 28.55 -12.48
N ARG A 109 -17.74 27.94 -12.49
CA ARG A 109 -19.00 28.69 -12.36
C ARG A 109 -19.14 29.40 -11.04
N GLU A 110 -18.78 28.73 -9.95
CA GLU A 110 -18.77 29.34 -8.62
C GLU A 110 -17.83 30.54 -8.57
N GLN A 111 -16.58 30.37 -9.04
CA GLN A 111 -15.55 31.42 -8.97
C GLN A 111 -15.86 32.62 -9.88
N LEU A 112 -16.42 32.41 -11.04
CA LEU A 112 -16.70 33.45 -12.02
C LEU A 112 -18.17 33.90 -12.08
N ALA A 113 -19.01 33.38 -11.19
CA ALA A 113 -20.45 33.62 -11.15
C ALA A 113 -21.12 33.46 -12.55
N LEU A 114 -20.75 32.39 -13.28
CA LEU A 114 -21.30 32.10 -14.62
C LEU A 114 -22.75 31.62 -14.52
N PRO A 115 -23.61 31.95 -15.51
CA PRO A 115 -25.00 31.50 -15.49
C PRO A 115 -25.11 29.98 -15.67
N GLU A 116 -26.21 29.40 -15.16
CA GLU A 116 -26.54 28.01 -15.44
C GLU A 116 -26.61 27.72 -16.94
N PRO A 117 -25.98 26.66 -17.45
CA PRO A 117 -26.02 26.34 -18.86
C PRO A 117 -27.29 25.58 -19.24
N GLU A 118 -27.65 25.66 -20.52
CA GLU A 118 -28.77 24.91 -21.09
C GLU A 118 -28.44 23.42 -21.38
N VAL A 119 -27.21 22.97 -21.06
CA VAL A 119 -26.76 21.60 -21.34
C VAL A 119 -27.07 20.69 -20.15
N THR A 120 -27.74 19.56 -20.42
CA THR A 120 -28.01 18.51 -19.42
C THR A 120 -27.08 17.32 -19.64
N CYS A 121 -26.37 16.90 -18.60
CA CYS A 121 -25.40 15.80 -18.62
C CYS A 121 -26.06 14.49 -18.18
N THR A 122 -26.89 13.91 -19.06
CA THR A 122 -27.73 12.76 -18.70
C THR A 122 -26.91 11.54 -18.29
N GLU A 123 -25.84 11.21 -19.03
CA GLU A 123 -24.98 10.06 -18.70
C GLU A 123 -24.27 10.21 -17.35
N PHE A 124 -23.77 11.39 -17.03
CA PHE A 124 -23.17 11.66 -15.71
C PHE A 124 -24.19 11.54 -14.57
N GLU A 125 -25.39 12.10 -14.75
CA GLU A 125 -26.44 12.03 -13.71
C GLU A 125 -26.97 10.59 -13.53
N GLU A 126 -27.13 9.81 -14.61
CA GLU A 126 -27.49 8.40 -14.56
C GLU A 126 -26.41 7.58 -13.85
N TRP A 127 -25.14 7.74 -14.22
CA TRP A 127 -24.02 7.07 -13.58
C TRP A 127 -23.94 7.38 -12.07
N LYS A 128 -24.10 8.65 -11.69
CA LYS A 128 -24.11 9.07 -10.28
C LYS A 128 -25.30 8.48 -9.52
N ALA A 129 -26.48 8.43 -10.14
CA ALA A 129 -27.68 7.85 -9.55
C ALA A 129 -27.54 6.32 -9.34
N GLU A 130 -26.86 5.61 -10.27
CA GLU A 130 -26.58 4.18 -10.15
C GLU A 130 -25.62 3.89 -8.99
N LEU A 131 -24.66 4.76 -8.71
CA LEU A 131 -23.74 4.63 -7.56
C LEU A 131 -24.45 4.83 -6.23
N ASN A 132 -25.52 5.63 -6.18
CA ASN A 132 -26.35 5.89 -4.99
C ASN A 132 -25.52 6.17 -3.73
N THR A 133 -24.52 7.06 -3.80
CA THR A 133 -23.52 7.29 -2.78
C THR A 133 -23.96 8.36 -1.80
N GLN A 134 -23.95 8.07 -0.49
CA GLN A 134 -24.20 9.03 0.58
C GLN A 134 -22.92 9.37 1.35
N ALA A 135 -22.04 8.40 1.57
CA ALA A 135 -20.79 8.54 2.31
C ALA A 135 -19.65 7.84 1.58
N ILE A 136 -18.43 8.10 1.98
CA ILE A 136 -17.23 7.48 1.39
C ILE A 136 -16.36 6.93 2.51
N THR A 137 -15.94 5.67 2.33
CA THR A 137 -15.04 4.97 3.24
C THR A 137 -13.71 4.68 2.54
N LEU A 138 -12.60 5.13 3.12
CA LEU A 138 -11.27 4.69 2.72
C LEU A 138 -11.01 3.28 3.25
N VAL A 139 -10.79 2.33 2.37
CA VAL A 139 -10.51 0.94 2.75
C VAL A 139 -9.03 0.65 2.54
N PHE A 140 -8.39 0.16 3.59
CA PHE A 140 -7.00 -0.30 3.56
C PHE A 140 -6.95 -1.82 3.69
N ALA A 141 -6.44 -2.50 2.67
CA ALA A 141 -6.13 -3.91 2.72
C ALA A 141 -4.68 -4.09 3.20
N ALA A 142 -4.50 -4.79 4.33
CA ALA A 142 -3.23 -5.00 4.98
C ALA A 142 -2.16 -5.58 4.03
N SER A 143 -0.88 -5.37 4.33
CA SER A 143 0.25 -5.79 3.49
C SER A 143 0.24 -7.30 3.18
N TYR A 144 0.58 -7.66 1.93
CA TYR A 144 0.66 -9.04 1.46
C TYR A 144 1.99 -9.30 0.75
N LEU A 145 2.90 -10.00 1.42
CA LEU A 145 4.27 -10.18 0.95
C LEU A 145 4.41 -11.14 -0.26
N ASN A 146 3.38 -11.93 -0.57
CA ASN A 146 3.46 -12.90 -1.67
C ASN A 146 3.20 -12.30 -3.06
N SER A 147 2.88 -11.00 -3.14
CA SER A 147 2.73 -10.28 -4.41
C SER A 147 3.50 -8.95 -4.37
N PRO A 148 4.36 -8.66 -5.36
CA PRO A 148 5.10 -7.40 -5.44
C PRO A 148 4.22 -6.15 -5.43
N SER A 149 3.06 -6.20 -6.07
CA SER A 149 2.11 -5.08 -6.13
C SER A 149 1.38 -4.81 -4.82
N SER A 150 1.29 -5.83 -3.94
CA SER A 150 0.48 -5.78 -2.72
C SER A 150 1.32 -5.78 -1.43
N MET A 151 2.66 -5.78 -1.56
CA MET A 151 3.55 -5.96 -0.39
C MET A 151 3.49 -4.80 0.61
N PHE A 152 3.15 -3.59 0.16
CA PHE A 152 3.00 -2.40 1.02
C PHE A 152 1.56 -2.20 1.53
N GLY A 153 0.62 -3.06 1.15
CA GLY A 153 -0.80 -2.84 1.32
C GLY A 153 -1.46 -2.30 0.04
N HIS A 154 -2.75 -2.10 0.09
CA HIS A 154 -3.52 -1.48 -0.98
C HIS A 154 -4.64 -0.64 -0.40
N THR A 155 -4.98 0.46 -1.05
CA THR A 155 -6.10 1.31 -0.66
C THR A 155 -7.08 1.50 -1.82
N PHE A 156 -8.35 1.64 -1.49
CA PHE A 156 -9.43 2.01 -2.39
C PHE A 156 -10.53 2.74 -1.62
N LEU A 157 -11.40 3.43 -2.31
CA LEU A 157 -12.55 4.11 -1.70
C LEU A 157 -13.81 3.26 -1.92
N ARG A 158 -14.62 3.06 -0.88
CA ARG A 158 -15.96 2.47 -0.97
C ARG A 158 -16.99 3.60 -0.99
N LEU A 159 -17.94 3.50 -1.88
CA LEU A 159 -19.04 4.42 -2.08
C LEU A 159 -20.25 3.89 -1.32
N ASP A 160 -20.48 4.38 -0.12
CA ASP A 160 -21.49 3.85 0.79
C ASP A 160 -22.88 4.40 0.42
N PRO A 161 -23.85 3.50 0.16
CA PRO A 161 -25.21 3.90 -0.11
C PRO A 161 -25.93 4.38 1.18
N PRO A 162 -27.05 5.11 1.08
CA PRO A 162 -27.86 5.47 2.23
C PRO A 162 -28.36 4.21 2.97
N GLU A 163 -28.54 4.34 4.29
CA GLU A 163 -29.20 3.30 5.07
C GLU A 163 -30.68 3.18 4.69
N GLU A 164 -31.12 1.97 4.39
CA GLU A 164 -32.51 1.62 4.16
C GLU A 164 -33.00 0.74 5.32
N ASP A 165 -34.08 1.16 6.01
CA ASP A 165 -34.66 0.44 7.15
C ASP A 165 -33.68 0.12 8.30
N GLY A 166 -32.59 0.91 8.46
CA GLY A 166 -31.56 0.71 9.50
C GLY A 166 -30.53 -0.37 9.16
N GLU A 167 -30.52 -0.87 7.92
CA GLU A 167 -29.51 -1.79 7.42
C GLU A 167 -28.91 -1.24 6.12
N THR A 168 -27.57 -1.22 6.03
CA THR A 168 -26.84 -0.87 4.82
C THR A 168 -26.24 -2.12 4.19
N ASN A 169 -26.61 -2.42 2.96
CA ASN A 169 -26.01 -3.54 2.24
C ASN A 169 -24.70 -3.12 1.59
N LEU A 170 -23.66 -2.98 2.39
CA LEU A 170 -22.33 -2.56 1.95
C LEU A 170 -21.69 -3.48 0.91
N LEU A 171 -22.10 -4.76 0.84
CA LEU A 171 -21.56 -5.68 -0.18
C LEU A 171 -21.96 -5.31 -1.60
N LEU A 172 -23.07 -4.59 -1.76
CA LEU A 172 -23.53 -4.10 -3.06
C LEU A 172 -23.02 -2.69 -3.39
N ALA A 173 -22.28 -2.06 -2.46
CA ALA A 173 -21.65 -0.78 -2.71
C ALA A 173 -20.62 -0.88 -3.86
N ASN A 174 -20.37 0.23 -4.52
CA ASN A 174 -19.29 0.35 -5.50
C ASN A 174 -18.00 0.85 -4.83
N THR A 175 -16.89 0.69 -5.51
CA THR A 175 -15.58 1.17 -5.06
C THR A 175 -14.89 1.93 -6.17
N ILE A 176 -14.10 2.94 -5.80
CA ILE A 176 -13.14 3.61 -6.68
C ILE A 176 -11.76 3.03 -6.35
N SER A 177 -11.10 2.46 -7.35
CA SER A 177 -9.76 1.91 -7.24
C SER A 177 -8.87 2.48 -8.33
N TYR A 178 -7.57 2.66 -8.03
CA TYR A 178 -6.56 3.04 -9.01
C TYR A 178 -5.49 1.96 -9.04
N ALA A 179 -5.20 1.45 -10.23
CA ALA A 179 -4.24 0.37 -10.42
C ALA A 179 -3.48 0.50 -11.74
N ALA A 180 -2.31 -0.15 -11.83
CA ALA A 180 -1.58 -0.29 -13.07
C ALA A 180 -2.38 -1.12 -14.08
N ASP A 181 -2.55 -0.63 -15.30
CA ASP A 181 -3.09 -1.40 -16.44
C ASP A 181 -1.96 -2.26 -17.01
N ALA A 182 -1.73 -3.40 -16.37
CA ALA A 182 -0.67 -4.32 -16.74
C ALA A 182 -1.19 -5.41 -17.69
N ALA A 183 -0.38 -5.76 -18.70
CA ALA A 183 -0.71 -6.87 -19.59
C ALA A 183 -0.74 -8.20 -18.83
N GLU A 184 -1.80 -8.99 -19.03
CA GLU A 184 -2.00 -10.31 -18.38
C GLU A 184 -0.82 -11.30 -18.51
N HIS A 185 0.12 -11.04 -19.40
CA HIS A 185 1.24 -11.94 -19.73
C HIS A 185 2.59 -11.47 -19.19
N ASP A 186 2.66 -10.35 -18.46
CA ASP A 186 3.90 -9.91 -17.85
C ASP A 186 4.28 -10.83 -16.69
N SER A 187 5.54 -11.26 -16.65
CA SER A 187 6.05 -11.98 -15.48
C SER A 187 6.13 -11.05 -14.28
N GLU A 188 6.02 -11.59 -13.06
CA GLU A 188 6.12 -10.80 -11.81
C GLU A 188 7.38 -9.92 -11.76
N ILE A 189 8.51 -10.39 -12.30
CA ILE A 189 9.76 -9.63 -12.36
C ILE A 189 9.64 -8.44 -13.32
N LEU A 190 9.03 -8.65 -14.49
CA LEU A 190 8.82 -7.59 -15.48
C LEU A 190 7.80 -6.57 -14.97
N PHE A 191 6.75 -7.05 -14.31
CA PHE A 191 5.75 -6.23 -13.65
C PHE A 191 6.39 -5.33 -12.57
N ALA A 192 7.20 -5.91 -11.67
CA ALA A 192 7.93 -5.15 -10.66
C ALA A 192 8.89 -4.11 -11.28
N TYR A 193 9.64 -4.49 -12.32
CA TYR A 193 10.55 -3.57 -13.00
C TYR A 193 9.81 -2.38 -13.63
N ARG A 194 8.77 -2.65 -14.42
CA ARG A 194 7.97 -1.59 -15.07
C ARG A 194 7.23 -0.73 -14.06
N GLY A 195 6.69 -1.33 -13.00
CA GLY A 195 6.01 -0.59 -11.93
C GLY A 195 6.94 0.36 -11.16
N ILE A 196 8.23 0.00 -11.02
CA ILE A 196 9.23 0.87 -10.38
C ILE A 196 9.60 2.05 -11.29
N PHE A 197 9.67 1.85 -12.61
CA PHE A 197 10.20 2.83 -13.57
C PHE A 197 9.12 3.51 -14.43
N GLY A 198 7.83 3.38 -14.10
CA GLY A 198 6.74 4.06 -14.82
C GLY A 198 6.43 3.44 -16.19
N GLY A 199 6.40 2.12 -16.26
CA GLY A 199 6.16 1.40 -17.53
C GLY A 199 4.70 0.99 -17.76
N TYR A 200 3.75 1.38 -16.89
CA TYR A 200 2.32 1.11 -17.02
C TYR A 200 1.51 2.39 -16.91
N PRO A 201 0.47 2.55 -17.74
CA PRO A 201 -0.56 3.51 -17.43
C PRO A 201 -1.33 3.03 -16.20
N GLY A 202 -1.67 3.94 -15.32
CA GLY A 202 -2.59 3.70 -14.22
C GLY A 202 -3.98 4.16 -14.60
N VAL A 203 -4.97 3.39 -14.23
CA VAL A 203 -6.37 3.65 -14.53
C VAL A 203 -7.22 3.68 -13.27
N THR A 204 -8.15 4.61 -13.22
CA THR A 204 -9.19 4.66 -12.21
C THR A 204 -10.36 3.79 -12.67
N SER A 205 -10.79 2.86 -11.81
CA SER A 205 -11.91 1.97 -12.11
C SER A 205 -12.96 2.02 -11.00
N VAL A 206 -14.23 1.84 -11.41
CA VAL A 206 -15.35 1.68 -10.49
C VAL A 206 -15.80 0.23 -10.56
N GLN A 207 -15.78 -0.47 -9.40
CA GLN A 207 -16.04 -1.90 -9.31
C GLN A 207 -16.89 -2.21 -8.07
N PRO A 208 -17.70 -3.30 -8.06
CA PRO A 208 -18.45 -3.71 -6.89
C PRO A 208 -17.53 -4.10 -5.70
N TYR A 209 -17.92 -3.69 -4.49
CA TYR A 209 -17.15 -3.97 -3.27
C TYR A 209 -16.98 -5.46 -2.98
N TYR A 210 -17.96 -6.30 -3.29
CA TYR A 210 -17.85 -7.75 -3.10
C TYR A 210 -16.70 -8.38 -3.90
N GLU A 211 -16.34 -7.81 -5.06
CA GLU A 211 -15.19 -8.27 -5.83
C GLU A 211 -13.87 -7.94 -5.13
N MET A 212 -13.77 -6.77 -4.52
CA MET A 212 -12.61 -6.38 -3.71
C MET A 212 -12.47 -7.27 -2.47
N ILE A 213 -13.58 -7.59 -1.79
CA ILE A 213 -13.56 -8.54 -0.67
C ILE A 213 -13.07 -9.91 -1.14
N ARG A 214 -13.60 -10.41 -2.25
CA ARG A 214 -13.17 -11.70 -2.79
C ARG A 214 -11.67 -11.73 -3.08
N VAL A 215 -11.13 -10.71 -3.72
CA VAL A 215 -9.70 -10.65 -4.04
C VAL A 215 -8.87 -10.51 -2.77
N TYR A 216 -9.11 -9.49 -1.97
CA TYR A 216 -8.23 -9.16 -0.85
C TYR A 216 -8.47 -10.02 0.38
N SER A 217 -9.72 -10.24 0.78
CA SER A 217 -10.06 -10.96 2.00
C SER A 217 -10.05 -12.48 1.83
N ASP A 218 -10.62 -12.99 0.73
CA ASP A 218 -10.83 -14.43 0.56
C ASP A 218 -9.65 -15.14 -0.14
N ILE A 219 -9.05 -14.51 -1.17
CA ILE A 219 -7.94 -15.10 -1.95
C ILE A 219 -6.59 -14.70 -1.34
N GLU A 220 -6.33 -13.39 -1.17
CA GLU A 220 -5.04 -12.90 -0.66
C GLU A 220 -4.93 -12.97 0.88
N ASN A 221 -6.01 -13.28 1.59
CA ASN A 221 -6.03 -13.42 3.05
C ASN A 221 -5.56 -12.16 3.80
N ARG A 222 -6.07 -11.02 3.38
CA ARG A 222 -5.73 -9.70 3.93
C ARG A 222 -6.89 -9.19 4.79
N ASP A 223 -6.57 -8.78 5.99
CA ASP A 223 -7.51 -8.05 6.83
C ASP A 223 -7.77 -6.67 6.23
N LEU A 224 -9.00 -6.17 6.32
CA LEU A 224 -9.39 -4.86 5.83
C LEU A 224 -9.68 -3.93 7.01
N TRP A 225 -9.17 -2.71 6.91
CA TRP A 225 -9.53 -1.61 7.78
C TRP A 225 -10.35 -0.60 6.97
N GLU A 226 -11.52 -0.28 7.44
CA GLU A 226 -12.49 0.59 6.79
C GLU A 226 -12.58 1.90 7.59
N TYR A 227 -12.12 3.01 7.02
CA TYR A 227 -12.07 4.34 7.63
C TYR A 227 -13.15 5.21 7.00
N GLU A 228 -14.27 5.41 7.67
CA GLU A 228 -15.34 6.26 7.19
C GLU A 228 -14.89 7.72 7.19
N LEU A 229 -14.95 8.37 6.02
CA LEU A 229 -14.53 9.75 5.88
C LEU A 229 -15.67 10.70 6.28
N ASN A 230 -15.36 11.73 7.06
CA ASN A 230 -16.32 12.72 7.52
C ASN A 230 -16.64 13.79 6.46
N LEU A 231 -16.82 13.36 5.20
CA LEU A 231 -17.12 14.25 4.08
C LEU A 231 -18.58 14.74 4.15
N THR A 232 -18.78 16.01 3.81
CA THR A 232 -20.13 16.57 3.62
C THR A 232 -20.73 16.08 2.31
N PRO A 233 -22.08 16.14 2.14
CA PRO A 233 -22.71 15.76 0.86
C PRO A 233 -22.14 16.51 -0.35
N ALA A 234 -21.77 17.78 -0.20
CA ALA A 234 -21.16 18.58 -1.27
C ALA A 234 -19.75 18.08 -1.64
N GLU A 235 -18.96 17.67 -0.65
CA GLU A 235 -17.63 17.09 -0.86
C GLU A 235 -17.71 15.70 -1.51
N VAL A 236 -18.71 14.88 -1.13
CA VAL A 236 -19.00 13.60 -1.81
C VAL A 236 -19.36 13.85 -3.29
N GLU A 237 -20.24 14.80 -3.56
CA GLU A 237 -20.60 15.19 -4.93
C GLU A 237 -19.39 15.64 -5.75
N GLN A 238 -18.52 16.46 -5.17
CA GLN A 238 -17.28 16.93 -5.80
C GLN A 238 -16.33 15.77 -6.12
N MET A 239 -16.17 14.81 -5.21
CA MET A 239 -15.36 13.61 -5.44
C MET A 239 -15.92 12.75 -6.58
N LEU A 240 -17.23 12.52 -6.61
CA LEU A 240 -17.87 11.76 -7.69
C LEU A 240 -17.73 12.46 -9.03
N ALA A 241 -17.94 13.79 -9.06
CA ALA A 241 -17.77 14.58 -10.27
C ALA A 241 -16.33 14.49 -10.82
N HIS A 242 -15.34 14.56 -9.94
CA HIS A 242 -13.94 14.44 -10.35
C HIS A 242 -13.56 13.00 -10.72
N THR A 243 -14.12 12.00 -10.06
CA THR A 243 -13.95 10.58 -10.45
C THR A 243 -14.45 10.35 -11.88
N TRP A 244 -15.59 10.93 -12.25
CA TRP A 244 -16.10 10.89 -13.63
C TRP A 244 -15.11 11.51 -14.63
N GLU A 245 -14.44 12.61 -14.25
CA GLU A 245 -13.45 13.26 -15.11
C GLU A 245 -12.22 12.41 -15.39
N ILE A 246 -11.81 11.55 -14.43
CA ILE A 246 -10.55 10.81 -14.52
C ILE A 246 -10.69 9.33 -14.87
N GLN A 247 -11.90 8.73 -14.78
CA GLN A 247 -12.07 7.27 -14.92
C GLN A 247 -11.65 6.72 -16.30
N ASP A 248 -11.80 7.51 -17.38
CA ASP A 248 -11.43 7.12 -18.74
C ASP A 248 -10.08 7.73 -19.19
N ARG A 249 -9.30 8.26 -18.25
CA ARG A 249 -8.03 8.94 -18.52
C ARG A 249 -6.90 8.31 -17.73
N ASN A 250 -5.75 8.20 -18.36
CA ASN A 250 -4.59 7.58 -17.75
C ASN A 250 -3.63 8.59 -17.15
N PHE A 251 -2.97 8.10 -16.12
CA PHE A 251 -1.82 8.72 -15.45
C PHE A 251 -0.72 7.67 -15.40
N ASP A 252 0.55 8.02 -15.49
CA ASP A 252 1.62 7.06 -15.32
C ASP A 252 1.60 6.48 -13.90
N TYR A 253 1.78 5.16 -13.81
CA TYR A 253 1.76 4.44 -12.54
C TYR A 253 3.17 4.13 -12.06
N TYR A 254 3.49 4.54 -10.83
CA TYR A 254 4.75 4.25 -10.16
C TYR A 254 4.49 3.59 -8.81
N PHE A 255 5.17 2.49 -8.50
CA PHE A 255 4.94 1.76 -7.25
C PHE A 255 5.21 2.56 -5.98
N PHE A 256 6.10 3.55 -6.02
CA PHE A 256 6.56 4.25 -4.84
C PHE A 256 5.96 5.63 -4.63
N ASP A 257 5.57 6.33 -5.65
CA ASP A 257 5.06 7.70 -5.54
C ASP A 257 3.65 7.88 -6.13
N GLU A 258 3.43 7.69 -7.42
CA GLU A 258 2.12 7.86 -8.05
C GLU A 258 1.35 6.53 -8.11
N ASN A 259 1.16 5.88 -6.96
CA ASN A 259 0.45 4.61 -6.82
C ASN A 259 -1.04 4.79 -6.44
N CYS A 260 -1.72 3.68 -6.10
CA CYS A 260 -3.12 3.70 -5.68
C CYS A 260 -3.37 4.65 -4.52
N ALA A 261 -2.55 4.61 -3.48
CA ALA A 261 -2.74 5.41 -2.29
C ALA A 261 -2.58 6.92 -2.58
N TYR A 262 -1.58 7.29 -3.37
CA TYR A 262 -1.36 8.67 -3.81
C TYR A 262 -2.56 9.25 -4.56
N ARG A 263 -3.12 8.50 -5.53
CA ARG A 263 -4.27 8.98 -6.32
C ARG A 263 -5.54 9.13 -5.50
N LEU A 264 -5.72 8.29 -4.47
CA LEU A 264 -6.85 8.45 -3.55
C LEU A 264 -6.69 9.67 -2.64
N LEU A 265 -5.47 10.00 -2.19
CA LEU A 265 -5.23 11.27 -1.50
C LEU A 265 -5.57 12.46 -2.39
N ALA A 266 -5.20 12.42 -3.67
CA ALA A 266 -5.54 13.46 -4.63
C ALA A 266 -7.07 13.64 -4.77
N LEU A 267 -7.84 12.54 -4.77
CA LEU A 267 -9.31 12.60 -4.77
C LEU A 267 -9.87 13.23 -3.50
N ILE A 268 -9.29 12.95 -2.33
CA ILE A 268 -9.70 13.56 -1.06
C ILE A 268 -9.37 15.06 -1.06
N ASP A 269 -8.18 15.46 -1.55
CA ASP A 269 -7.79 16.88 -1.67
C ASP A 269 -8.71 17.65 -2.64
N VAL A 270 -9.16 17.01 -3.74
CA VAL A 270 -10.15 17.61 -4.64
C VAL A 270 -11.51 17.77 -3.96
N ALA A 271 -11.94 16.77 -3.17
CA ALA A 271 -13.23 16.81 -2.48
C ALA A 271 -13.26 17.87 -1.38
N ARG A 272 -12.18 17.98 -0.60
CA ARG A 272 -12.04 18.93 0.51
C ARG A 272 -10.79 19.80 0.33
N PRO A 273 -10.91 20.94 -0.34
CA PRO A 273 -9.80 21.88 -0.51
C PRO A 273 -9.19 22.31 0.83
N GLY A 274 -7.87 22.44 0.86
CA GLY A 274 -7.13 22.82 2.07
C GLY A 274 -6.72 21.66 2.98
N THR A 275 -7.04 20.40 2.63
CA THR A 275 -6.51 19.23 3.33
C THR A 275 -5.03 19.01 3.05
N ASN A 276 -4.57 19.27 1.83
CA ASN A 276 -3.17 19.22 1.38
C ASN A 276 -2.47 17.92 1.78
N LEU A 277 -3.14 16.78 1.59
CA LEU A 277 -2.60 15.46 1.92
C LEU A 277 -1.41 15.10 1.03
N LEU A 278 -1.41 15.57 -0.22
CA LEU A 278 -0.31 15.34 -1.15
C LEU A 278 0.99 16.06 -0.74
N ASP A 279 0.93 17.10 0.07
CA ASP A 279 2.12 17.80 0.59
C ASP A 279 2.93 16.94 1.57
N GLU A 280 2.29 15.93 2.20
CA GLU A 280 2.98 14.94 3.05
C GLU A 280 3.85 13.97 2.24
N VAL A 281 3.55 13.79 0.96
CA VAL A 281 4.28 12.87 0.08
C VAL A 281 5.58 13.51 -0.40
N SER A 282 6.66 13.30 0.32
CA SER A 282 7.97 13.90 -0.02
C SER A 282 8.76 13.07 -1.05
N THR A 283 8.75 11.74 -0.94
CA THR A 283 9.56 10.82 -1.76
C THR A 283 8.85 9.53 -2.14
N HIS A 284 7.86 9.10 -1.36
CA HIS A 284 7.11 7.86 -1.58
C HIS A 284 5.75 7.94 -0.87
N ALA A 285 4.78 7.23 -1.41
CA ALA A 285 3.43 7.08 -0.86
C ALA A 285 3.22 5.61 -0.45
N ILE A 286 3.49 5.27 0.80
CA ILE A 286 3.20 3.93 1.33
C ILE A 286 1.74 3.90 1.80
N PRO A 287 0.92 2.92 1.40
CA PRO A 287 -0.50 2.87 1.76
C PRO A 287 -0.80 3.02 3.26
N SER A 288 -0.01 2.41 4.14
CA SER A 288 -0.18 2.59 5.60
C SER A 288 0.11 4.01 6.08
N ASP A 289 1.08 4.70 5.46
CA ASP A 289 1.41 6.09 5.80
C ASP A 289 0.32 7.03 5.29
N THR A 290 -0.21 6.80 4.08
CA THR A 290 -1.30 7.62 3.54
C THR A 290 -2.56 7.53 4.39
N VAL A 291 -2.92 6.34 4.90
CA VAL A 291 -4.02 6.18 5.86
C VAL A 291 -3.74 6.95 7.14
N ARG A 292 -2.51 6.90 7.67
CA ARG A 292 -2.10 7.64 8.86
C ARG A 292 -2.31 9.14 8.67
N TRP A 293 -1.91 9.71 7.53
CA TRP A 293 -2.11 11.15 7.23
C TRP A 293 -3.59 11.52 7.18
N VAL A 294 -4.45 10.68 6.62
CA VAL A 294 -5.91 10.90 6.62
C VAL A 294 -6.46 10.90 8.06
N VAL A 295 -6.00 9.99 8.91
CA VAL A 295 -6.40 9.93 10.33
C VAL A 295 -5.84 11.13 11.11
N ASP A 296 -4.58 11.48 10.93
CA ASP A 296 -3.92 12.58 11.65
C ASP A 296 -4.49 13.97 11.28
N ARG A 297 -5.17 14.09 10.11
CA ARG A 297 -5.89 15.29 9.67
C ARG A 297 -7.36 15.32 10.12
N ASP A 298 -7.76 14.43 11.05
CA ASP A 298 -9.14 14.33 11.57
C ASP A 298 -10.20 14.15 10.47
N LEU A 299 -9.86 13.45 9.36
CA LEU A 299 -10.78 13.21 8.25
C LEU A 299 -11.65 11.96 8.44
N VAL A 300 -11.47 11.22 9.51
CA VAL A 300 -12.14 9.94 9.79
C VAL A 300 -13.15 10.10 10.93
N SER A 301 -14.39 9.66 10.71
CA SER A 301 -15.46 9.62 11.70
C SER A 301 -15.45 8.33 12.53
N GLU A 302 -15.30 7.18 11.84
CA GLU A 302 -15.35 5.86 12.45
C GLU A 302 -14.38 4.89 11.73
N VAL A 303 -13.94 3.84 12.46
CA VAL A 303 -13.04 2.82 11.91
C VAL A 303 -13.59 1.44 12.20
N HIS A 304 -13.78 0.65 11.15
CA HIS A 304 -14.27 -0.73 11.24
C HIS A 304 -13.17 -1.71 10.84
N TYR A 305 -13.16 -2.87 11.49
CA TYR A 305 -12.26 -3.97 11.19
C TYR A 305 -13.02 -5.12 10.55
N ARG A 306 -12.57 -5.54 9.39
CA ARG A 306 -13.04 -6.74 8.70
C ARG A 306 -11.91 -7.76 8.63
N PRO A 307 -11.99 -8.85 9.42
CA PRO A 307 -10.99 -9.91 9.35
C PRO A 307 -11.05 -10.64 8.00
N SER A 308 -9.91 -11.09 7.53
CA SER A 308 -9.83 -11.98 6.36
C SER A 308 -10.43 -13.36 6.66
N ALA A 309 -10.72 -14.10 5.59
CA ALA A 309 -11.16 -15.48 5.71
C ALA A 309 -10.15 -16.35 6.50
N ALA A 310 -8.83 -16.19 6.25
CA ALA A 310 -7.79 -16.90 7.00
C ALA A 310 -7.72 -16.48 8.49
N THR A 311 -7.89 -15.20 8.80
CA THR A 311 -7.94 -14.70 10.19
C THR A 311 -9.14 -15.30 10.92
N SER A 312 -10.32 -15.31 10.29
CA SER A 312 -11.55 -15.89 10.83
C SER A 312 -11.41 -17.40 11.09
N VAL A 313 -10.89 -18.16 10.12
CA VAL A 313 -10.61 -19.60 10.27
C VAL A 313 -9.58 -19.86 11.37
N SER A 314 -8.49 -19.07 11.42
CA SER A 314 -7.47 -19.19 12.47
C SER A 314 -8.04 -18.91 13.86
N HIS A 315 -8.96 -17.95 13.97
CA HIS A 315 -9.67 -17.67 15.20
C HIS A 315 -10.52 -18.87 15.63
N GLY A 316 -11.42 -19.39 14.78
CA GLY A 316 -12.24 -20.57 15.05
C GLY A 316 -11.41 -21.78 15.47
N LEU A 317 -10.29 -22.05 14.76
CA LEU A 317 -9.34 -23.10 15.13
C LEU A 317 -8.64 -22.83 16.48
N SER A 318 -8.46 -21.58 16.89
CA SER A 318 -7.83 -21.21 18.16
C SER A 318 -8.71 -21.44 19.38
N THR A 319 -10.04 -21.47 19.20
CA THR A 319 -11.01 -21.77 20.28
C THR A 319 -11.02 -23.25 20.65
N LEU A 320 -10.51 -24.12 19.77
CA LEU A 320 -10.41 -25.56 19.99
C LEU A 320 -9.19 -25.89 20.89
N ASP A 321 -9.35 -26.90 21.74
CA ASP A 321 -8.23 -27.49 22.46
C ASP A 321 -7.33 -28.32 21.53
N SER A 322 -6.25 -28.91 22.08
CA SER A 322 -5.27 -29.68 21.26
C SER A 322 -5.84 -30.94 20.65
N ASP A 323 -6.81 -31.60 21.31
CA ASP A 323 -7.42 -32.85 20.87
C ASP A 323 -8.49 -32.55 19.82
N GLN A 324 -9.32 -31.54 20.07
CA GLN A 324 -10.31 -31.02 19.12
C GLN A 324 -9.65 -30.55 17.82
N ARG A 325 -8.51 -29.82 17.90
CA ARG A 325 -7.73 -29.42 16.71
C ARG A 325 -7.20 -30.60 15.92
N ARG A 326 -6.76 -31.68 16.60
CA ARG A 326 -6.33 -32.90 15.91
C ARG A 326 -7.49 -33.57 15.19
N LEU A 327 -8.66 -33.61 15.82
CA LEU A 327 -9.88 -34.15 15.19
C LEU A 327 -10.31 -33.32 13.98
N ALA A 328 -10.36 -31.98 14.11
CA ALA A 328 -10.67 -31.10 12.99
C ALA A 328 -9.69 -31.28 11.81
N ALA A 329 -8.39 -31.37 12.09
CA ALA A 329 -7.38 -31.63 11.05
C ALA A 329 -7.55 -33.04 10.43
N ALA A 330 -7.91 -34.04 11.22
CA ALA A 330 -8.15 -35.40 10.71
C ALA A 330 -9.42 -35.47 9.84
N LEU A 331 -10.48 -34.76 10.21
CA LEU A 331 -11.70 -34.59 9.41
C LEU A 331 -11.39 -33.92 8.07
N ALA A 332 -10.73 -32.75 8.12
CA ALA A 332 -10.39 -31.99 6.93
C ALA A 332 -9.54 -32.80 5.93
N ASN A 333 -8.62 -33.65 6.42
CA ASN A 333 -7.77 -34.48 5.58
C ASN A 333 -8.42 -35.82 5.21
N GLY A 334 -9.69 -36.10 5.61
CA GLY A 334 -10.41 -37.33 5.31
C GLY A 334 -9.87 -38.57 6.05
N TYR A 335 -9.09 -38.40 7.12
CA TYR A 335 -8.61 -39.53 7.93
C TYR A 335 -9.68 -40.13 8.84
N ILE A 336 -10.67 -39.33 9.22
CA ILE A 336 -11.87 -39.74 9.97
C ILE A 336 -13.10 -39.19 9.28
N SER A 337 -14.26 -39.79 9.49
CA SER A 337 -15.54 -39.33 8.95
C SER A 337 -16.31 -38.49 9.98
N VAL A 338 -17.27 -37.69 9.52
CA VAL A 338 -18.16 -36.90 10.36
C VAL A 338 -18.98 -37.76 11.34
N ASP A 339 -19.28 -39.02 10.95
CA ASP A 339 -19.99 -40.02 11.77
C ASP A 339 -19.03 -40.96 12.53
N GLY A 340 -17.73 -40.63 12.53
CA GLY A 340 -16.68 -41.41 13.19
C GLY A 340 -16.89 -41.52 14.71
N LYS A 341 -16.36 -42.58 15.31
CA LYS A 341 -16.47 -42.81 16.77
C LYS A 341 -15.83 -41.69 17.57
N GLU A 342 -14.75 -41.13 17.05
CA GLU A 342 -14.00 -40.03 17.66
C GLU A 342 -14.84 -38.76 17.76
N ILE A 343 -15.59 -38.43 16.72
CA ILE A 343 -16.47 -37.27 16.65
C ILE A 343 -17.74 -37.50 17.49
N ASN A 344 -18.30 -38.72 17.44
CA ASN A 344 -19.48 -39.07 18.22
C ASN A 344 -19.19 -39.21 19.73
N ALA A 345 -17.94 -39.30 20.14
CA ALA A 345 -17.54 -39.32 21.55
C ALA A 345 -17.51 -37.92 22.20
N LEU A 346 -17.54 -36.86 21.41
CA LEU A 346 -17.65 -35.48 21.90
C LEU A 346 -19.08 -35.20 22.35
N ASP A 347 -19.24 -34.32 23.33
CA ASP A 347 -20.55 -33.75 23.60
C ASP A 347 -21.04 -32.83 22.46
N ASP A 348 -22.30 -32.45 22.49
CA ASP A 348 -22.92 -31.70 21.39
C ASP A 348 -22.24 -30.35 21.13
N GLU A 349 -21.75 -29.68 22.19
CA GLU A 349 -21.10 -28.38 22.10
C GLU A 349 -19.70 -28.50 21.48
N ASP A 350 -18.88 -29.40 21.98
CA ASP A 350 -17.53 -29.65 21.45
C ASP A 350 -17.58 -30.18 20.02
N ARG A 351 -18.55 -31.05 19.74
CA ARG A 351 -18.79 -31.58 18.39
C ARG A 351 -19.16 -30.46 17.43
N ALA A 352 -20.06 -29.55 17.84
CA ALA A 352 -20.43 -28.40 17.01
C ALA A 352 -19.22 -27.51 16.71
N ARG A 353 -18.41 -27.17 17.72
CA ARG A 353 -17.18 -26.37 17.51
C ARG A 353 -16.19 -27.00 16.54
N VAL A 354 -15.95 -28.29 16.67
CA VAL A 354 -15.03 -29.02 15.75
C VAL A 354 -15.57 -29.04 14.33
N LEU A 355 -16.88 -29.27 14.14
CA LEU A 355 -17.51 -29.27 12.82
C LEU A 355 -17.52 -27.89 12.17
N ASP A 356 -17.86 -26.83 12.93
CA ASP A 356 -17.87 -25.45 12.44
C ASP A 356 -16.46 -25.03 12.00
N ALA A 357 -15.45 -25.19 12.86
CA ALA A 357 -14.07 -24.84 12.52
C ALA A 357 -13.51 -25.65 11.32
N THR A 358 -13.90 -26.92 11.20
CA THR A 358 -13.51 -27.75 10.04
C THR A 358 -14.21 -27.27 8.78
N TYR A 359 -15.50 -26.95 8.85
CA TYR A 359 -16.27 -26.43 7.72
C TYR A 359 -15.68 -25.12 7.20
N ASP A 360 -15.37 -24.17 8.10
CA ASP A 360 -14.79 -22.87 7.73
C ASP A 360 -13.42 -23.06 7.07
N TYR A 361 -12.59 -23.97 7.58
CA TYR A 361 -11.30 -24.28 6.97
C TYR A 361 -11.46 -24.90 5.56
N VAL A 362 -12.33 -25.90 5.39
CA VAL A 362 -12.56 -26.55 4.08
C VAL A 362 -13.11 -25.54 3.07
N ARG A 363 -14.01 -24.67 3.50
CA ARG A 363 -14.59 -23.62 2.67
C ARG A 363 -13.54 -22.60 2.26
N HIS A 364 -12.67 -22.18 3.19
CA HIS A 364 -11.55 -21.29 2.91
C HIS A 364 -10.60 -21.89 1.86
N GLN A 365 -10.22 -23.17 2.01
CA GLN A 365 -9.35 -23.85 1.04
C GLN A 365 -9.99 -23.92 -0.37
N ALA A 366 -11.31 -24.06 -0.44
CA ALA A 366 -12.03 -24.04 -1.72
C ALA A 366 -12.10 -22.64 -2.34
N GLN A 367 -12.24 -21.58 -1.53
CA GLN A 367 -12.29 -20.19 -2.00
C GLN A 367 -10.92 -19.67 -2.45
N ALA A 368 -9.86 -20.06 -1.73
CA ALA A 368 -8.48 -19.75 -2.11
C ALA A 368 -7.97 -20.57 -3.33
N GLU A 369 -8.84 -21.42 -3.91
CA GLU A 369 -8.52 -22.31 -5.04
C GLU A 369 -7.42 -23.35 -4.73
N ASP A 370 -7.08 -23.55 -3.44
CA ASP A 370 -6.09 -24.53 -3.00
C ASP A 370 -6.63 -25.97 -3.12
N TRP A 371 -7.96 -26.14 -2.98
CA TRP A 371 -8.62 -27.44 -3.09
C TRP A 371 -9.60 -27.49 -4.27
N PRO A 372 -9.55 -28.59 -5.08
CA PRO A 372 -10.54 -28.82 -6.13
C PRO A 372 -11.96 -28.91 -5.55
N ARG A 373 -12.92 -28.33 -6.26
CA ARG A 373 -14.35 -28.32 -5.86
C ARG A 373 -14.90 -29.70 -5.61
N GLU A 374 -14.42 -30.71 -6.37
CA GLU A 374 -14.82 -32.12 -6.27
C GLU A 374 -14.46 -32.72 -4.91
N ILE A 375 -13.45 -32.17 -4.21
CA ILE A 375 -13.04 -32.59 -2.86
C ILE A 375 -13.76 -31.74 -1.81
N ALA A 376 -13.73 -30.43 -1.96
CA ALA A 376 -14.24 -29.52 -0.95
C ALA A 376 -15.77 -29.53 -0.82
N ALA A 377 -16.53 -29.62 -1.93
CA ALA A 377 -17.98 -29.51 -1.88
C ALA A 377 -18.68 -30.71 -1.20
N PRO A 378 -18.31 -31.96 -1.45
CA PRO A 378 -18.89 -33.09 -0.71
C PRO A 378 -18.60 -33.02 0.78
N LEU A 379 -17.36 -32.76 1.17
CA LEU A 379 -16.96 -32.65 2.58
C LEU A 379 -17.66 -31.49 3.29
N SER A 380 -17.77 -30.32 2.65
CA SER A 380 -18.53 -29.19 3.19
C SER A 380 -20.00 -29.55 3.42
N HIS A 381 -20.61 -30.30 2.49
CA HIS A 381 -22.00 -30.73 2.63
C HIS A 381 -22.16 -31.73 3.81
N GLU A 382 -21.28 -32.73 3.93
CA GLU A 382 -21.30 -33.69 5.05
C GLU A 382 -21.14 -32.98 6.41
N LEU A 383 -20.24 -32.02 6.51
CA LEU A 383 -20.03 -31.22 7.72
C LEU A 383 -21.26 -30.41 8.08
N LEU A 384 -21.91 -29.73 7.12
CA LEU A 384 -23.14 -28.99 7.33
C LEU A 384 -24.30 -29.88 7.77
N VAL A 385 -24.49 -31.06 7.15
CA VAL A 385 -25.53 -32.01 7.54
C VAL A 385 -25.31 -32.51 8.96
N ALA A 386 -24.08 -32.91 9.31
CA ALA A 386 -23.75 -33.34 10.67
C ALA A 386 -23.97 -32.21 11.70
N ARG A 387 -23.60 -30.97 11.35
CA ARG A 387 -23.77 -29.78 12.21
C ARG A 387 -25.24 -29.42 12.42
N SER A 388 -26.09 -29.53 11.39
CA SER A 388 -27.49 -29.12 11.44
C SER A 388 -28.33 -29.90 12.46
N GLY A 389 -27.89 -31.10 12.82
CA GLY A 389 -28.53 -31.93 13.85
C GLY A 389 -28.15 -31.58 15.29
N LEU A 390 -27.20 -30.67 15.51
CA LEU A 390 -26.68 -30.34 16.84
C LEU A 390 -27.23 -29.01 17.35
N LYS A 391 -27.54 -28.96 18.64
CA LYS A 391 -27.77 -27.72 19.37
C LYS A 391 -26.41 -27.21 19.82
N GLY A 392 -25.82 -26.30 19.05
CA GLY A 392 -24.53 -25.70 19.38
C GLY A 392 -24.66 -24.34 20.03
N PRO A 393 -23.56 -23.79 20.58
CA PRO A 393 -23.51 -22.41 21.03
C PRO A 393 -23.85 -21.45 19.88
N PRO A 394 -24.31 -20.22 20.17
CA PRO A 394 -24.45 -19.19 19.16
C PRO A 394 -23.13 -19.04 18.38
N ALA A 395 -23.22 -18.58 17.15
CA ALA A 395 -22.04 -18.29 16.36
C ALA A 395 -21.06 -17.42 17.16
N ASP A 396 -19.78 -17.74 17.12
CA ASP A 396 -18.72 -16.94 17.70
C ASP A 396 -18.80 -15.51 17.12
N GLU A 397 -18.60 -14.48 17.94
CA GLU A 397 -18.59 -13.09 17.49
C GLU A 397 -17.45 -12.79 16.49
N GLY A 398 -16.62 -13.77 16.23
CA GLY A 398 -15.47 -13.66 15.33
C GLY A 398 -14.22 -13.05 16.00
N PRO A 399 -13.12 -12.90 15.24
CA PRO A 399 -11.89 -12.37 15.77
C PRO A 399 -12.02 -10.89 16.11
N LEU A 400 -11.55 -10.51 17.30
CA LEU A 400 -11.44 -9.11 17.68
C LEU A 400 -10.36 -8.42 16.84
N PRO A 401 -10.51 -7.09 16.59
CA PRO A 401 -9.48 -6.32 15.95
C PRO A 401 -8.17 -6.37 16.76
N PRO A 402 -7.01 -6.31 16.11
CA PRO A 402 -5.73 -6.15 16.78
C PRO A 402 -5.70 -4.94 17.72
N ASP A 403 -4.98 -5.05 18.86
CA ASP A 403 -4.83 -3.94 19.81
C ASP A 403 -4.21 -2.67 19.19
N VAL A 404 -3.39 -2.84 18.15
CA VAL A 404 -2.75 -1.77 17.39
C VAL A 404 -3.04 -1.99 15.90
N ARG A 405 -3.69 -1.02 15.29
CA ARG A 405 -4.00 -1.04 13.86
C ARG A 405 -2.73 -0.80 13.02
N ASP A 406 -2.77 -1.17 11.74
CA ASP A 406 -1.66 -1.02 10.80
C ASP A 406 -1.21 0.46 10.65
N ASP A 407 -2.15 1.41 10.66
CA ASP A 407 -1.89 2.85 10.65
C ASP A 407 -1.25 3.38 11.94
N GLN A 408 -1.35 2.64 13.05
CA GLN A 408 -0.81 3.01 14.36
C GLN A 408 0.58 2.42 14.64
N GLY A 409 1.14 1.65 13.73
CA GLY A 409 2.50 1.13 13.79
C GLY A 409 3.55 2.25 13.82
N HIS A 410 4.83 1.89 13.82
CA HIS A 410 5.91 2.87 13.64
C HIS A 410 5.91 3.42 12.20
N ASP A 411 6.48 4.60 12.01
CA ASP A 411 6.62 5.21 10.68
C ASP A 411 7.64 4.45 9.82
N THR A 412 7.51 4.52 8.51
CA THR A 412 8.23 3.61 7.60
C THR A 412 9.66 4.06 7.28
N LEU A 413 9.93 5.39 7.30
CA LEU A 413 11.28 5.93 7.17
C LEU A 413 12.06 5.74 8.48
N ALA A 414 13.31 5.30 8.40
CA ALA A 414 14.13 5.10 9.58
C ALA A 414 15.55 5.65 9.42
N VAL A 415 16.03 6.27 10.49
CA VAL A 415 17.41 6.77 10.61
C VAL A 415 18.05 6.18 11.85
N ALA A 416 19.26 5.63 11.74
CA ALA A 416 20.01 5.14 12.90
C ALA A 416 21.43 5.65 12.91
N ALA A 417 21.88 6.07 14.12
CA ALA A 417 23.28 6.30 14.41
C ALA A 417 23.85 5.10 15.17
N THR A 418 25.00 4.60 14.74
CA THR A 418 25.64 3.40 15.31
C THR A 418 27.09 3.66 15.69
N GLY A 419 27.60 2.90 16.63
CA GLY A 419 29.03 2.77 16.92
C GLY A 419 29.38 1.32 17.08
N GLY A 420 30.56 0.92 16.61
CA GLY A 420 30.92 -0.49 16.63
C GLY A 420 32.42 -0.76 16.43
N TYR A 421 32.71 -2.04 16.31
CA TYR A 421 34.05 -2.59 16.09
C TYR A 421 33.95 -3.74 15.07
N ASP A 422 34.78 -3.72 14.04
CA ASP A 422 34.74 -4.69 12.94
C ASP A 422 35.75 -5.84 13.06
N GLY A 423 36.30 -6.06 14.26
CA GLY A 423 37.35 -7.05 14.49
C GLY A 423 38.76 -6.45 14.45
N THR A 424 38.92 -5.28 13.84
CA THR A 424 40.19 -4.58 13.70
C THR A 424 40.15 -3.13 14.12
N ARG A 425 39.06 -2.41 13.77
CA ARG A 425 38.94 -0.95 13.94
C ARG A 425 37.59 -0.57 14.55
N HIS A 426 37.58 0.56 15.27
CA HIS A 426 36.34 1.19 15.73
C HIS A 426 35.78 2.13 14.66
N TYR A 427 34.46 2.18 14.59
CA TYR A 427 33.76 3.06 13.66
C TYR A 427 32.52 3.69 14.29
N THR A 428 32.08 4.79 13.70
CA THR A 428 30.71 5.31 13.82
C THR A 428 30.00 5.12 12.50
N GLY A 429 28.68 4.96 12.49
CA GLY A 429 27.93 4.70 11.29
C GLY A 429 26.59 5.42 11.28
N LEU A 430 26.06 5.58 10.08
CA LEU A 430 24.71 6.07 9.82
C LEU A 430 24.00 5.04 8.95
N THR A 431 22.78 4.67 9.37
CA THR A 431 21.85 3.89 8.56
C THR A 431 20.67 4.76 8.17
N LEU A 432 20.33 4.78 6.89
CA LEU A 432 19.12 5.37 6.34
C LEU A 432 18.32 4.25 5.68
N ARG A 433 17.01 4.17 5.96
CA ARG A 433 16.07 3.28 5.28
C ARG A 433 14.87 4.11 4.84
N ALA A 434 14.61 4.15 3.54
CA ALA A 434 13.51 4.94 2.99
C ALA A 434 12.13 4.35 3.37
N ALA A 435 11.97 3.02 3.31
CA ALA A 435 10.75 2.29 3.71
C ALA A 435 11.15 0.83 4.00
N TYR A 436 10.46 0.07 4.70
CA TYR A 436 9.18 -0.04 5.33
C TYR A 436 9.33 -0.56 6.77
N HIS A 437 9.58 -1.89 6.96
CA HIS A 437 9.67 -2.59 8.26
C HIS A 437 10.74 -3.68 8.25
N ASP A 438 11.45 -3.89 9.37
CA ASP A 438 12.37 -5.00 9.56
C ASP A 438 11.98 -5.86 10.78
N LEU A 439 12.40 -7.14 10.80
CA LEU A 439 12.02 -8.12 11.82
C LEU A 439 12.29 -7.67 13.27
N LEU A 440 13.20 -6.73 13.48
CA LEU A 440 13.60 -6.20 14.78
C LEU A 440 13.00 -4.81 15.07
N ASP A 441 12.22 -4.23 14.19
CA ASP A 441 11.47 -3.02 14.47
C ASP A 441 10.33 -3.27 15.50
N PRO A 442 9.72 -2.25 16.09
CA PRO A 442 8.53 -2.42 16.92
C PRO A 442 7.45 -3.20 16.14
N PRO A 443 7.02 -4.37 16.62
CA PRO A 443 6.17 -5.25 15.79
C PRO A 443 4.69 -4.87 15.75
N ALA A 444 4.24 -3.97 16.64
CA ALA A 444 2.84 -3.54 16.72
C ALA A 444 2.44 -2.78 15.44
N GLY A 445 1.28 -3.13 14.85
CA GLY A 445 0.81 -2.60 13.58
C GLY A 445 1.44 -3.24 12.34
N TYR A 446 2.26 -4.27 12.51
CA TYR A 446 2.87 -5.02 11.42
C TYR A 446 2.62 -6.52 11.53
N ARG A 447 2.57 -7.20 10.40
CA ARG A 447 2.37 -8.66 10.36
C ARG A 447 3.58 -9.38 10.95
N PRO A 448 3.41 -10.27 11.95
CA PRO A 448 4.54 -11.00 12.55
C PRO A 448 5.30 -11.84 11.52
N GLY A 449 6.63 -11.77 11.54
CA GLY A 449 7.50 -12.50 10.60
C GLY A 449 7.59 -11.88 9.21
N ALA A 450 6.96 -10.74 8.99
CA ALA A 450 7.11 -9.96 7.76
C ALA A 450 8.30 -9.01 7.86
N GLN A 451 9.11 -8.93 6.80
CA GLN A 451 10.11 -7.89 6.62
C GLN A 451 10.02 -7.40 5.18
N LEU A 452 10.05 -6.09 5.02
CA LEU A 452 10.21 -5.43 3.75
C LEU A 452 11.04 -4.18 3.97
N GLN A 453 12.23 -4.18 3.42
CA GLN A 453 13.11 -3.01 3.44
C GLN A 453 13.33 -2.54 2.01
N PHE A 454 13.14 -1.26 1.80
CA PHE A 454 13.37 -0.60 0.54
C PHE A 454 14.36 0.54 0.72
N MET A 455 15.37 0.61 -0.16
CA MET A 455 16.40 1.65 -0.19
C MET A 455 17.07 1.86 1.18
N ARG A 456 17.83 0.85 1.68
CA ARG A 456 18.64 0.99 2.90
C ARG A 456 20.10 1.25 2.55
N LEU A 457 20.65 2.30 3.17
CA LEU A 457 22.07 2.66 3.10
C LEU A 457 22.70 2.53 4.49
N ASP A 458 23.71 1.67 4.62
CA ASP A 458 24.55 1.55 5.82
C ASP A 458 25.95 2.10 5.53
N THR A 459 26.41 3.03 6.35
CA THR A 459 27.73 3.66 6.22
C THR A 459 28.59 3.47 7.44
N ARG A 460 29.91 3.54 7.29
CA ARG A 460 30.89 3.57 8.38
C ARG A 460 31.89 4.69 8.17
N LEU A 461 32.26 5.35 9.27
CA LEU A 461 33.37 6.28 9.38
C LEU A 461 34.34 5.72 10.42
N TYR A 462 35.50 5.27 10.00
CA TYR A 462 36.50 4.70 10.89
C TYR A 462 37.20 5.81 11.70
N THR A 463 37.36 5.57 13.01
CA THR A 463 37.83 6.59 13.94
C THR A 463 39.33 6.83 13.90
N ASP A 464 40.10 5.86 13.43
CA ASP A 464 41.59 5.88 13.37
C ASP A 464 42.12 6.75 12.20
N ASN A 465 41.51 6.65 11.03
CA ASN A 465 41.99 7.29 9.80
C ASN A 465 40.95 8.17 9.08
N GLN A 466 39.77 8.33 9.68
CA GLN A 466 38.63 9.08 9.11
C GLN A 466 38.17 8.55 7.74
N GLU A 467 38.37 7.27 7.47
CA GLU A 467 37.97 6.63 6.24
C GLU A 467 36.47 6.42 6.23
N PHE A 468 35.79 6.97 5.21
CA PHE A 468 34.35 6.75 4.98
C PHE A 468 34.15 5.55 4.06
N GLN A 469 33.23 4.66 4.44
CA GLN A 469 32.86 3.49 3.64
C GLN A 469 31.35 3.30 3.60
N ILE A 470 30.85 2.92 2.42
CA ILE A 470 29.50 2.34 2.28
C ILE A 470 29.63 0.84 2.55
N GLU A 471 28.94 0.35 3.56
CA GLU A 471 28.92 -1.08 3.91
C GLU A 471 27.86 -1.85 3.15
N ASN A 472 26.61 -1.32 3.15
CA ASN A 472 25.51 -1.90 2.40
C ASN A 472 24.72 -0.81 1.68
N LEU A 473 24.29 -1.14 0.49
CA LEU A 473 23.29 -0.41 -0.28
C LEU A 473 22.23 -1.42 -0.69
N VAL A 474 21.21 -1.61 0.14
CA VAL A 474 20.11 -2.54 -0.15
C VAL A 474 19.11 -1.84 -1.04
N GLY A 475 18.81 -2.40 -2.20
CA GLY A 475 17.71 -1.96 -3.06
C GLY A 475 16.38 -2.42 -2.47
N VAL A 476 16.21 -3.73 -2.37
CA VAL A 476 15.04 -4.39 -1.74
C VAL A 476 15.51 -5.57 -0.92
N GLU A 477 14.90 -5.79 0.23
CA GLU A 477 15.03 -7.02 1.04
C GLU A 477 13.66 -7.39 1.59
N ILE A 478 13.17 -8.56 1.21
CA ILE A 478 11.86 -9.10 1.62
C ILE A 478 12.07 -10.41 2.35
N ARG A 479 11.36 -10.61 3.47
CA ARG A 479 11.26 -11.88 4.18
C ARG A 479 9.81 -12.14 4.57
N SER A 480 9.27 -13.27 4.15
CA SER A 480 7.94 -13.77 4.53
C SER A 480 8.13 -15.03 5.38
N LEU A 481 8.04 -14.88 6.70
CA LEU A 481 8.34 -15.93 7.68
C LEU A 481 7.07 -16.37 8.41
N THR A 482 6.01 -16.68 7.64
CA THR A 482 4.73 -17.11 8.21
C THR A 482 4.88 -18.49 8.86
N PRO A 483 4.51 -18.66 10.15
CA PRO A 483 4.64 -19.94 10.83
C PRO A 483 3.68 -21.00 10.26
N ARG A 484 4.17 -22.23 10.15
CA ARG A 484 3.43 -23.42 9.75
C ARG A 484 2.75 -24.07 10.94
N ASP A 485 1.55 -24.59 10.74
CA ASP A 485 0.80 -25.38 11.72
C ASP A 485 0.18 -26.65 11.10
N ALA A 486 -0.79 -27.26 11.77
CA ALA A 486 -1.45 -28.46 11.29
C ALA A 486 -2.35 -28.20 10.06
N PHE A 487 -2.89 -27.01 9.90
CA PHE A 487 -3.83 -26.60 8.86
C PHE A 487 -3.13 -25.80 7.76
N PHE A 488 -2.38 -24.76 8.12
CA PHE A 488 -1.70 -23.88 7.20
C PHE A 488 -0.20 -24.22 7.14
N ARG A 489 0.31 -24.49 5.94
CA ARG A 489 1.71 -24.88 5.71
C ARG A 489 2.40 -23.95 4.71
N PRO A 490 2.38 -22.62 4.93
CA PRO A 490 2.98 -21.68 4.00
C PRO A 490 4.47 -21.94 3.84
N LEU A 491 5.00 -21.61 2.66
CA LEU A 491 6.43 -21.55 2.42
C LEU A 491 6.97 -20.25 3.03
N SER A 492 7.99 -20.37 3.88
CA SER A 492 8.77 -19.20 4.26
C SER A 492 9.81 -18.92 3.20
N TRP A 493 9.97 -17.65 2.81
CA TRP A 493 10.90 -17.29 1.75
C TRP A 493 11.54 -15.93 2.01
N GLN A 494 12.66 -15.68 1.35
CA GLN A 494 13.33 -14.40 1.36
C GLN A 494 13.95 -14.11 0.00
N VAL A 495 14.08 -12.81 -0.33
CA VAL A 495 14.80 -12.32 -1.49
C VAL A 495 15.41 -10.96 -1.15
N GLY A 496 16.59 -10.69 -1.70
CA GLY A 496 17.23 -9.40 -1.53
C GLY A 496 18.23 -9.11 -2.63
N PHE A 497 18.37 -7.85 -2.99
CA PHE A 497 19.41 -7.40 -3.92
C PHE A 497 19.96 -6.04 -3.52
N GLY A 498 21.19 -5.79 -3.96
CA GLY A 498 21.86 -4.53 -3.64
C GLY A 498 23.37 -4.59 -3.86
N GLY A 499 24.10 -3.82 -3.08
CA GLY A 499 25.55 -3.88 -2.96
C GLY A 499 25.95 -4.10 -1.51
N ARG A 500 26.84 -5.03 -1.23
CA ARG A 500 27.43 -5.27 0.09
C ARG A 500 28.93 -5.31 0.02
N ARG A 501 29.57 -4.94 1.12
CA ARG A 501 31.03 -4.97 1.18
C ARG A 501 31.50 -6.39 1.49
N THR A 502 32.14 -7.03 0.50
CA THR A 502 32.61 -8.43 0.56
C THR A 502 34.12 -8.46 0.74
N GLU A 503 34.63 -9.33 1.60
CA GLU A 503 36.06 -9.60 1.73
C GLU A 503 36.53 -10.52 0.60
N LEU A 504 37.62 -10.12 -0.05
CA LEU A 504 38.31 -10.91 -1.06
C LEU A 504 39.39 -11.82 -0.40
N PRO A 505 39.88 -12.87 -1.09
CA PRO A 505 40.98 -13.71 -0.61
C PRO A 505 42.23 -12.93 -0.21
N THR A 506 42.44 -11.78 -0.82
CA THR A 506 43.54 -10.85 -0.53
C THR A 506 43.41 -10.12 0.82
N GLY A 507 42.25 -10.21 1.48
CA GLY A 507 41.90 -9.46 2.68
C GLY A 507 41.35 -8.05 2.40
N ASN A 508 41.26 -7.63 1.14
CA ASN A 508 40.65 -6.36 0.76
C ASN A 508 39.11 -6.49 0.76
N ARG A 509 38.43 -5.46 1.25
CA ARG A 509 36.97 -5.38 1.23
C ARG A 509 36.49 -4.46 0.11
N VAL A 510 35.63 -4.97 -0.77
CA VAL A 510 35.09 -4.23 -1.92
C VAL A 510 33.57 -4.25 -1.89
N LEU A 511 32.94 -3.16 -2.35
CA LEU A 511 31.50 -3.13 -2.52
C LEU A 511 31.12 -3.97 -3.75
N THR A 512 30.33 -5.02 -3.52
CA THR A 512 29.99 -6.03 -4.52
C THR A 512 28.48 -6.10 -4.68
N PRO A 513 27.95 -5.93 -5.90
CA PRO A 513 26.56 -6.23 -6.21
C PRO A 513 26.20 -7.68 -5.86
N TYR A 514 25.04 -7.87 -5.23
CA TYR A 514 24.54 -9.19 -4.87
C TYR A 514 23.07 -9.36 -5.18
N LEU A 515 22.67 -10.60 -5.38
CA LEU A 515 21.30 -11.11 -5.35
C LEU A 515 21.28 -12.29 -4.40
N GLU A 516 20.37 -12.29 -3.45
CA GLU A 516 20.15 -13.43 -2.55
C GLU A 516 18.71 -13.88 -2.57
N GLY A 517 18.51 -15.16 -2.33
CA GLY A 517 17.19 -15.75 -2.22
C GLY A 517 17.21 -16.97 -1.30
N GLY A 518 16.03 -17.37 -0.83
CA GLY A 518 15.94 -18.56 0.01
C GLY A 518 14.50 -18.97 0.25
N ALA A 519 14.32 -20.27 0.56
CA ALA A 519 13.03 -20.84 0.90
C ALA A 519 13.16 -21.91 1.98
N GLY A 520 12.07 -22.08 2.77
CA GLY A 520 12.10 -23.04 3.88
C GLY A 520 10.83 -23.02 4.72
N GLY A 521 10.98 -23.12 6.03
CA GLY A 521 9.84 -23.13 6.94
C GLY A 521 10.11 -22.40 8.25
N THR A 522 9.02 -21.91 8.82
CA THR A 522 8.98 -21.30 10.16
C THR A 522 8.05 -22.10 11.05
N TRP A 523 8.43 -22.34 12.28
CA TRP A 523 7.65 -23.06 13.29
C TRP A 523 7.50 -22.20 14.54
N ARG A 524 6.27 -22.01 15.00
CA ARG A 524 5.97 -21.26 16.23
C ARG A 524 6.25 -22.12 17.45
N LEU A 525 7.23 -21.75 18.27
CA LEU A 525 7.57 -22.43 19.52
C LEU A 525 6.75 -21.88 20.70
N THR A 526 6.53 -20.56 20.72
CA THR A 526 5.65 -19.86 21.67
C THR A 526 4.92 -18.72 20.96
N ARG A 527 4.02 -18.02 21.63
CA ARG A 527 3.33 -16.85 21.04
C ARG A 527 4.28 -15.79 20.46
N LYS A 528 5.50 -15.64 21.01
CA LYS A 528 6.47 -14.61 20.61
C LYS A 528 7.79 -15.18 20.08
N LEU A 529 7.95 -16.50 20.00
CA LEU A 529 9.20 -17.15 19.57
C LEU A 529 8.94 -18.14 18.43
N SER A 530 9.68 -18.00 17.35
CA SER A 530 9.67 -18.89 16.18
C SER A 530 11.05 -19.44 15.88
N ALA A 531 11.10 -20.68 15.38
CA ALA A 531 12.29 -21.30 14.81
C ALA A 531 12.18 -21.28 13.29
N LEU A 532 13.28 -21.01 12.60
CA LEU A 532 13.38 -20.88 11.15
C LEU A 532 14.44 -21.82 10.61
N ALA A 533 14.17 -22.41 9.45
CA ALA A 533 15.14 -23.15 8.66
C ALA A 533 14.94 -22.81 7.19
N ILE A 534 15.89 -22.09 6.60
CA ILE A 534 15.84 -21.57 5.24
C ILE A 534 17.05 -22.07 4.46
N LEU A 535 16.83 -22.67 3.32
CA LEU A 535 17.88 -22.92 2.32
C LEU A 535 18.09 -21.63 1.53
N THR A 536 19.33 -21.22 1.36
CA THR A 536 19.69 -19.94 0.74
C THR A 536 20.53 -20.13 -0.52
N GLY A 537 20.50 -19.15 -1.39
CA GLY A 537 21.37 -19.01 -2.54
C GLY A 537 21.80 -17.57 -2.67
N ASP A 538 23.10 -17.35 -2.85
CA ASP A 538 23.69 -16.03 -3.06
C ASP A 538 24.38 -15.99 -4.42
N LEU A 539 24.29 -14.86 -5.12
CA LEU A 539 25.05 -14.50 -6.32
C LEU A 539 25.76 -13.18 -6.05
N GLU A 540 27.06 -13.14 -6.27
CA GLU A 540 27.86 -11.90 -6.26
C GLU A 540 28.50 -11.67 -7.60
N ILE A 541 28.55 -10.40 -8.05
CA ILE A 541 29.11 -9.99 -9.33
C ILE A 541 30.19 -8.94 -9.08
N SER A 542 31.45 -9.25 -9.43
CA SER A 542 32.57 -8.32 -9.21
C SER A 542 33.71 -8.58 -10.18
N LYS A 543 34.26 -7.52 -10.73
CA LYS A 543 35.52 -7.60 -11.54
C LYS A 543 36.72 -8.10 -10.74
N HIS A 544 36.64 -8.13 -9.42
CA HIS A 544 37.68 -8.61 -8.52
C HIS A 544 37.62 -10.12 -8.28
N LEU A 545 36.54 -10.77 -8.72
CA LEU A 545 36.41 -12.23 -8.68
C LEU A 545 37.05 -12.86 -9.92
N PRO A 546 37.71 -14.02 -9.81
CA PRO A 546 38.39 -14.66 -10.94
C PRO A 546 37.54 -14.89 -12.19
N ARG A 547 36.23 -15.19 -12.01
CA ARG A 547 35.27 -15.39 -13.11
C ARG A 547 34.29 -14.23 -13.30
N GLY A 548 34.45 -13.13 -12.55
CA GLY A 548 33.54 -11.98 -12.59
C GLY A 548 32.28 -12.17 -11.76
N TYR A 549 31.98 -13.37 -11.31
CA TYR A 549 30.85 -13.68 -10.43
C TYR A 549 31.15 -14.90 -9.55
N ASP A 550 30.40 -15.03 -8.47
CA ASP A 550 30.40 -16.23 -7.62
C ASP A 550 28.99 -16.57 -7.15
N VAL A 551 28.75 -17.86 -6.84
CA VAL A 551 27.47 -18.38 -6.37
C VAL A 551 27.71 -19.19 -5.10
N ALA A 552 26.84 -19.01 -4.11
CA ALA A 552 26.92 -19.75 -2.86
C ALA A 552 25.58 -20.34 -2.44
N PRO A 553 25.35 -21.65 -2.61
CA PRO A 553 24.30 -22.35 -1.87
C PRO A 553 24.61 -22.36 -0.36
N GLY A 554 23.54 -22.27 0.45
CA GLY A 554 23.69 -22.20 1.91
C GLY A 554 22.42 -22.56 2.67
N ALA A 555 22.49 -22.39 3.99
CA ALA A 555 21.36 -22.54 4.89
C ALA A 555 21.46 -21.55 6.06
N ASP A 556 20.31 -21.10 6.55
CA ASP A 556 20.14 -20.30 7.75
C ASP A 556 19.23 -21.03 8.74
N LEU A 557 19.72 -21.29 9.94
CA LEU A 557 18.97 -21.85 11.05
C LEU A 557 18.92 -20.82 12.17
N SER A 558 17.72 -20.31 12.47
CA SER A 558 17.61 -19.19 13.39
C SER A 558 16.37 -19.24 14.30
N LEU A 559 16.43 -18.45 15.36
CA LEU A 559 15.37 -18.20 16.31
C LEU A 559 15.01 -16.72 16.25
N LEU A 560 13.75 -16.42 16.00
CA LEU A 560 13.19 -15.08 16.00
C LEU A 560 12.22 -14.92 17.17
N ARG A 561 12.48 -13.95 18.04
CA ARG A 561 11.53 -13.48 19.03
C ARG A 561 11.08 -12.06 18.68
N GLN A 562 9.79 -11.87 18.55
CA GLN A 562 9.17 -10.56 18.37
C GLN A 562 8.26 -10.24 19.57
N GLY A 563 8.41 -9.07 20.13
CA GLY A 563 7.61 -8.63 21.29
C GLY A 563 7.67 -7.13 21.50
N ASP A 564 6.66 -6.60 22.18
CA ASP A 564 6.39 -5.17 22.31
C ASP A 564 7.53 -4.36 22.96
N ARG A 565 8.30 -5.00 23.85
CA ARG A 565 9.42 -4.36 24.55
C ARG A 565 10.78 -4.67 23.92
N PHE A 566 10.94 -5.86 23.37
CA PHE A 566 12.18 -6.23 22.70
C PHE A 566 11.98 -7.34 21.67
N SER A 567 12.76 -7.28 20.61
CA SER A 567 12.89 -8.29 19.56
C SER A 567 14.31 -8.84 19.54
N LEU A 568 14.46 -10.12 19.15
CA LEU A 568 15.74 -10.82 19.10
C LEU A 568 15.75 -11.77 17.91
N LEU A 569 16.84 -11.76 17.15
CA LEU A 569 17.14 -12.72 16.09
C LEU A 569 18.53 -13.30 16.33
N THR A 570 18.65 -14.62 16.38
CA THR A 570 19.94 -15.30 16.54
C THR A 570 19.97 -16.57 15.71
N GLY A 571 21.11 -16.92 15.16
CA GLY A 571 21.20 -18.09 14.31
C GLY A 571 22.60 -18.40 13.81
N LEU A 572 22.62 -19.45 13.00
CA LEU A 572 23.78 -19.96 12.30
C LEU A 572 23.48 -19.89 10.80
N ARG A 573 24.34 -19.21 10.06
CA ARG A 573 24.31 -19.17 8.61
C ARG A 573 25.56 -19.83 8.06
N SER A 574 25.40 -20.75 7.12
CA SER A 574 26.51 -21.41 6.45
C SER A 574 26.27 -21.39 4.95
N LYS A 575 27.29 -20.98 4.19
CA LYS A 575 27.25 -20.97 2.74
C LYS A 575 28.61 -21.36 2.15
N THR A 576 28.59 -21.92 0.93
CA THR A 576 29.78 -22.39 0.24
C THR A 576 29.84 -21.75 -1.13
N TRP A 577 30.84 -20.93 -1.36
CA TRP A 577 31.13 -20.33 -2.67
C TRP A 577 31.72 -21.38 -3.60
N ILE A 578 31.22 -21.52 -4.84
CA ILE A 578 31.52 -22.71 -5.68
C ILE A 578 32.07 -22.38 -7.05
N ILE A 579 32.08 -21.13 -7.49
CA ILE A 579 32.42 -20.77 -8.89
C ILE A 579 33.81 -20.15 -8.99
N SER A 580 34.02 -19.02 -8.35
CA SER A 580 35.25 -18.22 -8.51
C SER A 580 36.27 -18.52 -7.43
N ASP A 581 35.83 -18.64 -6.22
CA ASP A 581 36.69 -18.76 -5.06
C ASP A 581 36.10 -19.78 -4.06
N GLN A 582 36.50 -21.03 -4.25
CA GLN A 582 35.92 -22.16 -3.54
C GLN A 582 36.26 -22.12 -2.04
N HIS A 583 35.42 -21.47 -1.28
CA HIS A 583 35.58 -21.40 0.19
C HIS A 583 34.23 -21.50 0.88
N ARG A 584 34.28 -21.79 2.18
CA ARG A 584 33.13 -21.84 3.07
C ARG A 584 33.11 -20.61 3.96
N GLN A 585 31.91 -20.09 4.19
CA GLN A 585 31.64 -19.02 5.14
C GLN A 585 30.60 -19.51 6.15
N ASP A 586 30.96 -19.48 7.42
CA ASP A 586 30.09 -19.82 8.55
C ASP A 586 29.96 -18.60 9.45
N GLU A 587 28.74 -18.25 9.82
CA GLU A 587 28.44 -17.10 10.67
C GLU A 587 27.53 -17.48 11.82
N LEU A 588 27.94 -17.14 13.05
CA LEU A 588 27.07 -17.09 14.22
C LEU A 588 26.68 -15.64 14.45
N TYR A 589 25.39 -15.34 14.53
CA TYR A 589 24.90 -13.98 14.72
C TYR A 589 23.87 -13.85 15.84
N LEU A 590 23.85 -12.69 16.47
CA LEU A 590 22.90 -12.27 17.49
C LEU A 590 22.57 -10.80 17.24
N GLU A 591 21.30 -10.52 17.02
CA GLU A 591 20.79 -9.18 16.79
C GLU A 591 19.60 -8.93 17.71
N GLY A 592 19.54 -7.78 18.35
CA GLY A 592 18.46 -7.43 19.25
C GLY A 592 18.07 -5.97 19.18
N ALA A 593 16.84 -5.71 19.51
CA ALA A 593 16.29 -4.36 19.64
C ALA A 593 15.47 -4.22 20.91
N VAL A 594 15.65 -3.13 21.62
CA VAL A 594 14.79 -2.68 22.73
C VAL A 594 13.96 -1.51 22.23
N HIS A 595 12.64 -1.65 22.29
CA HIS A 595 11.70 -0.65 21.79
C HIS A 595 11.39 0.39 22.87
N LEU A 596 11.54 1.67 22.53
CA LEU A 596 11.26 2.82 23.38
C LEU A 596 9.96 3.51 22.88
N GLY A 597 8.89 2.72 22.73
CA GLY A 597 7.67 3.11 22.07
C GLY A 597 7.70 2.79 20.58
N ARG A 598 6.83 3.44 19.80
CA ARG A 598 6.76 3.23 18.34
C ARG A 598 7.83 3.99 17.56
N ALA A 599 8.26 5.15 18.07
CA ALA A 599 9.13 6.07 17.34
C ALA A 599 10.64 5.78 17.50
N TYR A 600 11.06 4.99 18.50
CA TYR A 600 12.49 4.81 18.80
C TYR A 600 12.84 3.38 19.21
N SER A 601 14.05 2.95 18.85
CA SER A 601 14.65 1.70 19.36
C SER A 601 16.15 1.83 19.61
N ILE A 602 16.65 1.03 20.57
CA ILE A 602 18.07 0.78 20.76
C ILE A 602 18.37 -0.59 20.17
N ARG A 603 19.34 -0.68 19.27
CA ARG A 603 19.75 -1.92 18.62
C ARG A 603 21.15 -2.30 18.97
N ALA A 604 21.37 -3.60 19.19
CA ALA A 604 22.69 -4.18 19.35
C ALA A 604 22.83 -5.40 18.46
N SER A 605 23.97 -5.57 17.84
CA SER A 605 24.30 -6.81 17.13
C SER A 605 25.71 -7.26 17.42
N ALA A 606 25.90 -8.58 17.35
CA ALA A 606 27.21 -9.22 17.39
C ALA A 606 27.21 -10.38 16.39
N SER A 607 28.27 -10.50 15.61
CA SER A 607 28.47 -11.66 14.77
C SER A 607 29.92 -12.16 14.84
N ARG A 608 30.06 -13.45 14.61
CA ARG A 608 31.36 -14.08 14.41
C ARG A 608 31.33 -14.92 13.16
N THR A 609 32.07 -14.44 12.16
CA THR A 609 32.16 -15.05 10.83
C THR A 609 33.50 -15.77 10.68
N HIS A 610 33.48 -17.02 10.25
CA HIS A 610 34.66 -17.77 9.78
C HIS A 610 34.66 -17.72 8.24
N HIS A 611 35.73 -17.13 7.69
CA HIS A 611 35.89 -16.90 6.26
C HIS A 611 37.37 -16.91 5.90
N TYR A 612 37.80 -17.59 4.84
CA TYR A 612 39.21 -17.72 4.42
C TYR A 612 40.17 -18.11 5.57
N GLU A 613 39.80 -19.09 6.38
CA GLU A 613 40.59 -19.54 7.56
C GLU A 613 40.80 -18.45 8.64
N ARG A 614 40.03 -17.37 8.60
CA ARG A 614 40.06 -16.26 9.54
C ARG A 614 38.74 -16.16 10.30
N TYR A 615 38.81 -15.65 11.51
CA TYR A 615 37.63 -15.28 12.28
C TYR A 615 37.54 -13.76 12.37
N GLU A 616 36.43 -13.25 11.93
CA GLU A 616 36.07 -11.86 12.11
C GLU A 616 34.96 -11.76 13.16
N THR A 617 35.09 -10.82 14.10
CA THR A 617 34.07 -10.56 15.12
C THR A 617 33.63 -9.12 14.97
N LEU A 618 32.38 -8.94 14.63
CA LEU A 618 31.74 -7.64 14.54
C LEU A 618 30.82 -7.44 15.72
N TRP A 619 30.77 -6.24 16.29
CA TRP A 619 29.68 -5.82 17.15
C TRP A 619 29.34 -4.35 16.91
N ASN A 620 28.08 -4.02 17.07
CA ASN A 620 27.60 -2.63 17.01
C ASN A 620 26.50 -2.38 18.05
N LEU A 621 26.35 -1.11 18.40
CA LEU A 621 25.28 -0.56 19.20
C LEU A 621 24.80 0.70 18.51
N GLY A 622 23.48 0.88 18.41
CA GLY A 622 22.90 2.03 17.74
C GLY A 622 21.58 2.46 18.33
N PHE A 623 21.23 3.69 18.01
CA PHE A 623 19.92 4.28 18.28
C PHE A 623 19.23 4.51 16.95
N ARG A 624 17.98 4.08 16.82
CA ARG A 624 17.14 4.22 15.62
C ARG A 624 15.90 5.04 15.94
N ALA A 625 15.58 5.97 15.05
CA ALA A 625 14.34 6.74 15.04
C ALA A 625 13.54 6.43 13.78
N TYR A 626 12.21 6.46 13.90
CA TYR A 626 11.26 6.22 12.83
C TYR A 626 10.45 7.50 12.60
N PHE A 627 10.24 7.88 11.31
CA PHE A 627 9.63 9.12 10.86
C PHE A 627 8.57 8.90 9.80
#